data_1abb9d4a7767b359f728a18d5bfb63e1
#
_entry.id   1abb9d4a7767b359f728a18d5bfb63e1
#
_cell.length_a   1.000
_cell.length_b   1.000
_cell.length_c   1.000
_cell.angle_alpha   90.00
_cell.angle_beta   90.00
_cell.angle_gamma   90.00
#
_symmetry.space_group_name_H-M   'P 1'
#
loop_
_entity.id
_entity.type
_entity.pdbx_description
1 polymer ?
#
loop_
_entity_poly.entity_id
_entity_poly.type
_entity_poly.pdbx_seq_one_letter_code
_entity_poly.pdbx_strand_id
1 'polypeptide(L)'
;EIGSGLVGSEMCIRDRYNIVEDQAKELIHACAEKSIGFIAMKPLAGGAIEDAVTALRYVCSNPDVTVVIPGMADIAELNQNLAAVNDSSPLSVEEEAKMRAIRDALGTQFCRRCNYCQPCSAGISISSVFLFEGYLSRYGLADWARSRYATLTKKASECIGCGACESRCPYHLPIRSMLKEAAEKFGE
;
A
#
# COMPACT_ATOMS: atom_id res chain seq x y z
N GLU A 1 25.12 11.05 1.43
CA GLU A 1 24.52 12.41 1.37
C GLU A 1 24.03 12.66 -0.04
N ILE A 2 22.73 12.81 -0.19
CA ILE A 2 22.18 13.38 -1.42
C ILE A 2 22.60 14.85 -1.38
N GLY A 3 23.44 15.26 -2.32
CA GLY A 3 23.95 16.61 -2.34
C GLY A 3 22.82 17.65 -2.35
N SER A 4 22.99 18.73 -1.61
CA SER A 4 22.01 19.81 -1.49
C SER A 4 21.53 20.41 -2.82
N GLY A 5 22.25 20.17 -3.91
CA GLY A 5 21.84 20.57 -5.26
C GLY A 5 20.70 19.74 -5.88
N LEU A 6 20.33 18.63 -5.24
CA LEU A 6 19.17 17.80 -5.64
C LEU A 6 17.90 18.10 -4.83
N VAL A 7 17.99 19.02 -3.89
CA VAL A 7 16.87 19.49 -3.08
C VAL A 7 16.45 20.85 -3.59
N GLY A 8 15.77 20.87 -4.71
CA GLY A 8 15.26 22.08 -5.30
C GLY A 8 13.79 21.94 -5.68
N SER A 9 13.19 23.02 -6.13
CA SER A 9 11.82 23.09 -6.66
C SER A 9 11.60 22.23 -7.91
N GLU A 10 12.67 21.70 -8.50
CA GLU A 10 12.65 20.85 -9.69
C GLU A 10 12.60 19.35 -9.37
N MET A 11 12.63 19.00 -8.07
CA MET A 11 12.53 17.63 -7.63
C MET A 11 11.11 17.11 -7.79
N CYS A 12 10.98 15.82 -8.13
CA CYS A 12 9.71 15.16 -8.10
C CYS A 12 9.36 14.74 -6.65
N ILE A 13 8.08 14.77 -6.31
CA ILE A 13 7.54 14.18 -5.09
C ILE A 13 7.08 12.75 -5.40
N ARG A 14 7.40 11.83 -4.51
CA ARG A 14 6.99 10.44 -4.62
C ARG A 14 6.21 10.03 -3.38
N ASP A 15 4.95 9.66 -3.57
CA ASP A 15 4.11 9.17 -2.50
C ASP A 15 3.12 8.11 -3.01
N ARG A 16 2.42 7.46 -2.08
CA ARG A 16 1.40 6.47 -2.38
C ARG A 16 0.16 7.16 -2.93
N TYR A 17 -0.33 6.61 -4.03
CA TYR A 17 -1.58 7.04 -4.61
C TYR A 17 -2.25 5.85 -5.32
N ASN A 18 -3.43 5.46 -4.87
CA ASN A 18 -4.21 4.35 -5.40
C ASN A 18 -5.68 4.48 -4.99
N ILE A 19 -6.52 3.53 -5.42
CA ILE A 19 -7.97 3.52 -5.14
C ILE A 19 -8.30 3.65 -3.65
N VAL A 20 -7.48 3.06 -2.75
CA VAL A 20 -7.73 3.01 -1.29
C VAL A 20 -6.94 4.06 -0.52
N GLU A 21 -5.87 4.59 -1.10
CA GLU A 21 -5.00 5.61 -0.52
C GLU A 21 -4.99 6.83 -1.45
N ASP A 22 -5.99 7.68 -1.32
CA ASP A 22 -6.19 8.84 -2.19
C ASP A 22 -5.97 10.20 -1.49
N GLN A 23 -5.44 10.17 -0.26
CA GLN A 23 -5.16 11.37 0.52
C GLN A 23 -4.11 12.30 -0.11
N ALA A 24 -3.34 11.81 -1.09
CA ALA A 24 -2.36 12.63 -1.80
C ALA A 24 -2.97 13.52 -2.90
N LYS A 25 -4.27 13.48 -3.17
CA LYS A 25 -4.91 14.24 -4.27
C LYS A 25 -4.60 15.74 -4.24
N GLU A 26 -4.74 16.36 -3.08
CA GLU A 26 -4.46 17.79 -2.92
C GLU A 26 -2.97 18.10 -3.13
N LEU A 27 -2.09 17.22 -2.64
CA LEU A 27 -0.66 17.33 -2.84
C LEU A 27 -0.28 17.18 -4.31
N ILE A 28 -0.89 16.22 -5.02
CA ILE A 28 -0.66 15.99 -6.45
C ILE A 28 -1.02 17.27 -7.23
N HIS A 29 -2.19 17.85 -6.96
CA HIS A 29 -2.62 19.09 -7.61
C HIS A 29 -1.67 20.25 -7.30
N ALA A 30 -1.29 20.44 -6.04
CA ALA A 30 -0.33 21.48 -5.65
C ALA A 30 1.06 21.29 -6.28
N CYS A 31 1.48 20.06 -6.57
CA CYS A 31 2.70 19.77 -7.30
C CYS A 31 2.59 20.24 -8.77
N ALA A 32 1.47 19.91 -9.42
CA ALA A 32 1.21 20.31 -10.80
C ALA A 32 1.20 21.83 -10.98
N GLU A 33 0.53 22.56 -10.08
CA GLU A 33 0.53 24.03 -10.09
C GLU A 33 1.94 24.63 -10.00
N LYS A 34 2.86 23.94 -9.35
CA LYS A 34 4.26 24.37 -9.18
C LYS A 34 5.22 23.75 -10.18
N SER A 35 4.72 23.05 -11.20
CA SER A 35 5.55 22.31 -12.17
C SER A 35 6.48 21.29 -11.51
N ILE A 36 6.06 20.68 -10.39
CA ILE A 36 6.77 19.61 -9.71
C ILE A 36 6.17 18.27 -10.16
N GLY A 37 7.01 17.35 -10.64
CA GLY A 37 6.55 16.01 -11.03
C GLY A 37 6.07 15.20 -9.84
N PHE A 38 4.95 14.49 -9.99
CA PHE A 38 4.47 13.55 -8.97
C PHE A 38 4.60 12.10 -9.43
N ILE A 39 5.30 11.29 -8.65
CA ILE A 39 5.48 9.85 -8.89
C ILE A 39 4.55 9.08 -7.96
N ALA A 40 3.51 8.48 -8.54
CA ALA A 40 2.58 7.63 -7.81
C ALA A 40 3.19 6.25 -7.56
N MET A 41 3.46 5.93 -6.29
CA MET A 41 3.93 4.62 -5.88
C MET A 41 2.81 3.78 -5.26
N LYS A 42 3.00 2.45 -5.26
CA LYS A 42 2.02 1.50 -4.71
C LYS A 42 0.63 1.60 -5.36
N PRO A 43 0.51 1.71 -6.69
CA PRO A 43 -0.80 1.81 -7.36
C PRO A 43 -1.72 0.63 -7.05
N LEU A 44 -1.16 -0.55 -6.77
CA LEU A 44 -1.88 -1.77 -6.37
C LEU A 44 -1.98 -1.95 -4.84
N ALA A 45 -1.81 -0.87 -4.06
CA ALA A 45 -1.84 -0.90 -2.58
C ALA A 45 -0.92 -1.99 -1.98
N GLY A 46 0.23 -2.25 -2.62
CA GLY A 46 1.14 -3.33 -2.22
C GLY A 46 0.54 -4.73 -2.45
N GLY A 47 -0.20 -4.93 -3.53
CA GLY A 47 -0.83 -6.19 -3.91
C GLY A 47 -2.17 -6.48 -3.22
N ALA A 48 -2.71 -5.52 -2.46
CA ALA A 48 -4.05 -5.66 -1.91
C ALA A 48 -5.14 -5.48 -2.98
N ILE A 49 -4.86 -4.73 -4.05
CA ILE A 49 -5.73 -4.60 -5.22
C ILE A 49 -5.27 -5.60 -6.26
N GLU A 50 -6.09 -6.61 -6.53
CA GLU A 50 -5.80 -7.67 -7.50
C GLU A 50 -6.07 -7.24 -8.95
N ASP A 51 -7.08 -6.38 -9.17
CA ASP A 51 -7.41 -5.83 -10.49
C ASP A 51 -6.41 -4.71 -10.84
N ALA A 52 -5.29 -5.11 -11.46
CA ALA A 52 -4.23 -4.19 -11.84
C ALA A 52 -4.67 -3.18 -12.90
N VAL A 53 -5.51 -3.60 -13.84
CA VAL A 53 -6.02 -2.71 -14.91
C VAL A 53 -6.83 -1.58 -14.30
N THR A 54 -7.84 -1.91 -13.49
CA THR A 54 -8.68 -0.91 -12.82
C THR A 54 -7.84 0.01 -11.91
N ALA A 55 -6.86 -0.55 -11.19
CA ALA A 55 -5.98 0.23 -10.33
C ALA A 55 -5.12 1.24 -11.10
N LEU A 56 -4.53 0.83 -12.22
CA LEU A 56 -3.70 1.70 -13.04
C LEU A 56 -4.52 2.75 -13.78
N ARG A 57 -5.66 2.36 -14.32
CA ARG A 57 -6.62 3.28 -14.93
C ARG A 57 -7.01 4.40 -13.97
N TYR A 58 -7.29 4.05 -12.68
CA TYR A 58 -7.57 5.05 -11.64
C TYR A 58 -6.42 6.05 -11.47
N VAL A 59 -5.18 5.56 -11.32
CA VAL A 59 -4.02 6.43 -11.08
C VAL A 59 -3.74 7.31 -12.30
N CYS A 60 -3.80 6.73 -13.51
CA CYS A 60 -3.52 7.42 -14.76
C CYS A 60 -4.65 8.37 -15.20
N SER A 61 -5.87 8.22 -14.67
CA SER A 61 -6.96 9.17 -14.95
C SER A 61 -6.77 10.53 -14.25
N ASN A 62 -5.85 10.62 -13.30
CA ASN A 62 -5.46 11.89 -12.71
C ASN A 62 -4.39 12.57 -13.56
N PRO A 63 -4.71 13.68 -14.28
CA PRO A 63 -3.79 14.32 -15.22
C PRO A 63 -2.56 14.95 -14.53
N ASP A 64 -2.63 15.18 -13.24
CA ASP A 64 -1.56 15.75 -12.44
C ASP A 64 -0.51 14.73 -11.97
N VAL A 65 -0.76 13.43 -12.19
CA VAL A 65 0.22 12.35 -11.94
C VAL A 65 1.19 12.27 -13.11
N THR A 66 2.47 12.49 -12.85
CA THR A 66 3.50 12.47 -13.90
C THR A 66 3.96 11.07 -14.26
N VAL A 67 4.13 10.21 -13.24
CA VAL A 67 4.65 8.84 -13.41
C VAL A 67 3.94 7.91 -12.44
N VAL A 68 3.63 6.69 -12.89
CA VAL A 68 3.17 5.59 -12.05
C VAL A 68 4.20 4.47 -12.04
N ILE A 69 4.48 3.89 -10.86
CA ILE A 69 5.48 2.82 -10.71
C ILE A 69 4.85 1.55 -10.13
N PRO A 70 4.16 0.73 -10.97
CA PRO A 70 3.67 -0.58 -10.56
C PRO A 70 4.84 -1.58 -10.40
N GLY A 71 4.68 -2.54 -9.49
CA GLY A 71 5.53 -3.74 -9.47
C GLY A 71 5.09 -4.71 -10.57
N MET A 72 6.03 -5.43 -11.18
CA MET A 72 5.80 -6.43 -12.20
C MET A 72 6.75 -7.62 -11.96
N ALA A 73 6.25 -8.83 -12.07
CA ALA A 73 7.04 -10.04 -11.90
C ALA A 73 7.35 -10.74 -13.23
N ASP A 74 6.51 -10.53 -14.25
CA ASP A 74 6.66 -11.19 -15.55
C ASP A 74 6.21 -10.30 -16.73
N ILE A 75 6.37 -10.81 -17.95
CA ILE A 75 6.02 -10.12 -19.20
C ILE A 75 4.51 -9.97 -19.38
N ALA A 76 3.71 -10.89 -18.83
CA ALA A 76 2.25 -10.80 -18.93
C ALA A 76 1.73 -9.60 -18.12
N GLU A 77 2.22 -9.43 -16.90
CA GLU A 77 1.93 -8.26 -16.06
C GLU A 77 2.41 -6.95 -16.70
N LEU A 78 3.60 -6.95 -17.34
CA LEU A 78 4.09 -5.79 -18.09
C LEU A 78 3.11 -5.40 -19.20
N ASN A 79 2.68 -6.37 -20.02
CA ASN A 79 1.78 -6.12 -21.13
C ASN A 79 0.40 -5.63 -20.63
N GLN A 80 -0.10 -6.20 -19.55
CA GLN A 80 -1.34 -5.77 -18.91
C GLN A 80 -1.24 -4.31 -18.41
N ASN A 81 -0.15 -3.97 -17.76
CA ASN A 81 0.09 -2.62 -17.26
C ASN A 81 0.23 -1.61 -18.40
N LEU A 82 0.93 -1.96 -19.48
CA LEU A 82 1.05 -1.11 -20.67
C LEU A 82 -0.31 -0.87 -21.33
N ALA A 83 -1.15 -1.89 -21.46
CA ALA A 83 -2.48 -1.74 -22.02
C ALA A 83 -3.34 -0.77 -21.18
N ALA A 84 -3.28 -0.88 -19.85
CA ALA A 84 -4.02 0.00 -18.94
C ALA A 84 -3.54 1.46 -19.00
N VAL A 85 -2.23 1.70 -19.10
CA VAL A 85 -1.65 3.05 -19.12
C VAL A 85 -1.83 3.73 -20.50
N ASN A 86 -1.83 2.96 -21.59
CA ASN A 86 -2.02 3.49 -22.95
C ASN A 86 -3.49 3.80 -23.26
N ASP A 87 -4.42 3.33 -22.45
CA ASP A 87 -5.83 3.67 -22.60
C ASP A 87 -6.12 5.04 -21.97
N SER A 88 -6.16 6.07 -22.81
CA SER A 88 -6.45 7.44 -22.41
C SER A 88 -7.95 7.79 -22.43
N SER A 89 -8.83 6.82 -22.65
CA SER A 89 -10.27 7.06 -22.60
C SER A 89 -10.73 7.48 -21.19
N PRO A 90 -11.80 8.26 -21.05
CA PRO A 90 -12.38 8.53 -19.73
C PRO A 90 -12.76 7.22 -19.03
N LEU A 91 -12.74 7.24 -17.70
CA LEU A 91 -13.19 6.09 -16.92
C LEU A 91 -14.67 5.78 -17.22
N SER A 92 -14.97 4.52 -17.50
CA SER A 92 -16.35 4.07 -17.71
C SER A 92 -17.11 3.97 -16.39
N VAL A 93 -18.43 3.94 -16.46
CA VAL A 93 -19.30 3.74 -15.28
C VAL A 93 -19.00 2.39 -14.59
N GLU A 94 -18.67 1.36 -15.40
CA GLU A 94 -18.29 0.04 -14.88
C GLU A 94 -16.96 0.09 -14.15
N GLU A 95 -15.96 0.80 -14.68
CA GLU A 95 -14.67 0.99 -13.99
C GLU A 95 -14.85 1.75 -12.69
N GLU A 96 -15.62 2.83 -12.67
CA GLU A 96 -15.93 3.56 -11.45
C GLU A 96 -16.68 2.69 -10.41
N ALA A 97 -17.59 1.84 -10.85
CA ALA A 97 -18.29 0.90 -9.98
C ALA A 97 -17.33 -0.13 -9.37
N LYS A 98 -16.40 -0.68 -10.17
CA LYS A 98 -15.32 -1.56 -9.67
C LYS A 98 -14.43 -0.85 -8.67
N MET A 99 -14.03 0.38 -8.95
CA MET A 99 -13.19 1.18 -8.02
C MET A 99 -13.90 1.40 -6.69
N ARG A 100 -15.20 1.70 -6.69
CA ARG A 100 -16.00 1.81 -5.47
C ARG A 100 -16.05 0.48 -4.72
N ALA A 101 -16.33 -0.62 -5.41
CA ALA A 101 -16.38 -1.94 -4.80
C ALA A 101 -15.02 -2.35 -4.17
N ILE A 102 -13.90 -2.07 -4.84
CA ILE A 102 -12.55 -2.31 -4.31
C ILE A 102 -12.32 -1.45 -3.05
N ARG A 103 -12.69 -0.18 -3.08
CA ARG A 103 -12.55 0.72 -1.94
C ARG A 103 -13.37 0.25 -0.74
N ASP A 104 -14.61 -0.15 -0.97
CA ASP A 104 -15.50 -0.63 0.08
C ASP A 104 -15.03 -1.97 0.67
N ALA A 105 -14.57 -2.89 -0.17
CA ALA A 105 -14.09 -4.21 0.26
C ALA A 105 -12.77 -4.15 1.04
N LEU A 106 -11.81 -3.35 0.55
CA LEU A 106 -10.52 -3.20 1.23
C LEU A 106 -10.58 -2.18 2.37
N GLY A 107 -11.37 -1.13 2.21
CA GLY A 107 -11.60 -0.08 3.20
C GLY A 107 -10.31 0.43 3.83
N THR A 108 -10.34 0.59 5.16
CA THR A 108 -9.16 0.94 5.97
C THR A 108 -8.49 -0.30 6.58
N GLN A 109 -8.90 -1.51 6.20
CA GLN A 109 -8.57 -2.77 6.89
C GLN A 109 -7.17 -3.32 6.61
N PHE A 110 -6.24 -2.57 6.02
CA PHE A 110 -4.88 -3.04 5.82
C PHE A 110 -3.83 -2.08 6.37
N CYS A 111 -2.73 -2.65 6.85
CA CYS A 111 -1.63 -1.89 7.45
C CYS A 111 -0.80 -1.17 6.38
N ARG A 112 -0.67 0.15 6.49
CA ARG A 112 0.13 1.00 5.60
C ARG A 112 1.61 1.09 6.00
N ARG A 113 2.01 0.39 7.05
CA ARG A 113 3.40 0.29 7.54
C ARG A 113 4.05 1.62 7.90
N CYS A 114 3.24 2.57 8.37
CA CYS A 114 3.71 3.90 8.80
C CYS A 114 4.44 3.89 10.15
N ASN A 115 4.31 2.80 10.93
CA ASN A 115 4.93 2.58 12.25
C ASN A 115 4.45 3.51 13.39
N TYR A 116 3.40 4.30 13.23
CA TYR A 116 2.85 5.09 14.34
C TYR A 116 2.39 4.25 15.53
N CYS A 117 2.04 2.97 15.30
CA CYS A 117 1.71 2.02 16.35
C CYS A 117 2.89 1.62 17.24
N GLN A 118 4.13 1.93 16.85
CA GLN A 118 5.33 1.65 17.63
C GLN A 118 5.63 2.77 18.66
N PRO A 119 6.35 2.44 19.75
CA PRO A 119 6.82 1.13 20.16
C PRO A 119 5.67 0.27 20.72
N CYS A 120 5.69 -1.04 20.45
CA CYS A 120 4.77 -1.99 21.06
C CYS A 120 5.21 -2.33 22.48
N SER A 121 4.28 -2.33 23.45
CA SER A 121 4.58 -2.66 24.85
C SER A 121 5.12 -4.08 25.04
N ALA A 122 4.73 -5.02 24.16
CA ALA A 122 5.25 -6.38 24.14
C ALA A 122 6.47 -6.57 23.21
N GLY A 123 6.94 -5.51 22.55
CA GLY A 123 8.09 -5.56 21.66
C GLY A 123 7.81 -6.16 20.26
N ILE A 124 6.54 -6.31 19.88
CA ILE A 124 6.16 -6.87 18.58
C ILE A 124 6.42 -5.84 17.48
N SER A 125 7.12 -6.25 16.42
CA SER A 125 7.24 -5.45 15.19
C SER A 125 5.96 -5.58 14.35
N ILE A 126 4.92 -4.83 14.73
CA ILE A 126 3.56 -4.95 14.18
C ILE A 126 3.53 -4.83 12.66
N SER A 127 4.22 -3.83 12.11
CA SER A 127 4.28 -3.63 10.66
C SER A 127 4.98 -4.76 9.90
N SER A 128 5.99 -5.40 10.52
CA SER A 128 6.66 -6.56 9.95
C SER A 128 5.78 -7.80 9.97
N VAL A 129 5.03 -8.01 11.05
CA VAL A 129 4.03 -9.10 11.12
C VAL A 129 3.05 -8.97 9.95
N PHE A 130 2.43 -7.80 9.77
CA PHE A 130 1.45 -7.59 8.69
C PHE A 130 2.08 -7.59 7.30
N LEU A 131 3.36 -7.22 7.17
CA LEU A 131 4.08 -7.37 5.91
C LEU A 131 4.21 -8.84 5.52
N PHE A 132 4.66 -9.67 6.45
CA PHE A 132 4.87 -11.10 6.19
C PHE A 132 3.56 -11.86 6.04
N GLU A 133 2.52 -11.46 6.81
CA GLU A 133 1.17 -11.98 6.60
C GLU A 133 0.66 -11.66 5.18
N GLY A 134 0.90 -10.45 4.68
CA GLY A 134 0.57 -10.09 3.30
C GLY A 134 1.29 -10.95 2.26
N TYR A 135 2.56 -11.27 2.47
CA TYR A 135 3.29 -12.19 1.57
C TYR A 135 2.74 -13.62 1.62
N LEU A 136 2.28 -14.06 2.80
CA LEU A 136 1.65 -15.36 2.96
C LEU A 136 0.30 -15.43 2.23
N SER A 137 -0.55 -14.43 2.42
CA SER A 137 -1.96 -14.51 2.01
C SER A 137 -2.24 -13.94 0.61
N ARG A 138 -1.47 -12.96 0.13
CA ARG A 138 -1.74 -12.24 -1.12
C ARG A 138 -0.78 -12.53 -2.25
N TYR A 139 0.47 -12.86 -1.94
CA TYR A 139 1.52 -13.03 -2.96
C TYR A 139 1.89 -14.48 -3.22
N GLY A 140 1.28 -15.45 -2.55
CA GLY A 140 1.61 -16.87 -2.70
C GLY A 140 3.03 -17.24 -2.26
N LEU A 141 3.71 -16.39 -1.50
CA LEU A 141 5.10 -16.57 -1.05
C LEU A 141 5.15 -17.20 0.34
N ALA A 142 4.42 -18.30 0.54
CA ALA A 142 4.20 -18.90 1.86
C ALA A 142 5.50 -19.28 2.58
N ASP A 143 6.40 -19.99 1.92
CA ASP A 143 7.66 -20.45 2.52
C ASP A 143 8.56 -19.29 2.89
N TRP A 144 8.66 -18.29 2.00
CA TRP A 144 9.43 -17.08 2.25
C TRP A 144 8.83 -16.27 3.41
N ALA A 145 7.52 -16.11 3.44
CA ALA A 145 6.82 -15.39 4.50
C ALA A 145 7.04 -16.05 5.86
N ARG A 146 6.90 -17.38 5.94
CA ARG A 146 7.14 -18.16 7.16
C ARG A 146 8.60 -18.06 7.62
N SER A 147 9.54 -18.19 6.69
CA SER A 147 10.97 -18.05 6.98
C SER A 147 11.28 -16.66 7.58
N ARG A 148 10.74 -15.60 6.99
CA ARG A 148 10.91 -14.23 7.50
C ARG A 148 10.20 -13.98 8.82
N TYR A 149 8.97 -14.48 8.94
CA TYR A 149 8.23 -14.38 10.20
C TYR A 149 8.98 -15.06 11.35
N ALA A 150 9.60 -16.22 11.09
CA ALA A 150 10.41 -16.95 12.07
C ALA A 150 11.58 -16.13 12.61
N THR A 151 12.13 -15.17 11.85
CA THR A 151 13.24 -14.30 12.32
C THR A 151 12.78 -13.19 13.27
N LEU A 152 11.49 -12.95 13.43
CA LEU A 152 11.01 -11.94 14.38
C LEU A 152 11.29 -12.37 15.82
N THR A 153 11.84 -11.47 16.62
CA THR A 153 12.13 -11.70 18.03
C THR A 153 10.86 -11.93 18.85
N LYS A 154 9.79 -11.20 18.50
CA LYS A 154 8.48 -11.30 19.13
C LYS A 154 7.42 -11.65 18.09
N LYS A 155 6.62 -12.66 18.39
CA LYS A 155 5.57 -13.18 17.51
C LYS A 155 4.25 -12.46 17.71
N ALA A 156 3.32 -12.65 16.78
CA ALA A 156 2.00 -12.06 16.86
C ALA A 156 1.19 -12.58 18.06
N SER A 157 1.34 -13.86 18.38
CA SER A 157 0.70 -14.54 19.53
C SER A 157 1.13 -13.98 20.89
N GLU A 158 2.29 -13.29 20.96
CA GLU A 158 2.77 -12.66 22.20
C GLU A 158 2.07 -11.32 22.50
N CYS A 159 1.00 -10.97 21.78
CA CYS A 159 0.25 -9.75 21.99
C CYS A 159 -0.48 -9.80 23.36
N ILE A 160 -0.16 -8.85 24.24
CA ILE A 160 -0.77 -8.73 25.57
C ILE A 160 -2.12 -7.99 25.59
N GLY A 161 -2.64 -7.60 24.43
CA GLY A 161 -3.95 -6.97 24.29
C GLY A 161 -4.10 -5.54 24.86
N CYS A 162 -2.99 -4.83 25.12
CA CYS A 162 -3.02 -3.52 25.81
C CYS A 162 -3.67 -2.36 25.03
N GLY A 163 -3.88 -2.48 23.70
CA GLY A 163 -4.56 -1.50 22.87
C GLY A 163 -3.76 -0.25 22.51
N ALA A 164 -2.56 -0.04 23.04
CA ALA A 164 -1.75 1.16 22.80
C ALA A 164 -1.39 1.39 21.32
N CYS A 165 -1.33 0.34 20.51
CA CYS A 165 -1.09 0.42 19.08
C CYS A 165 -2.31 0.96 18.31
N GLU A 166 -3.52 0.59 18.73
CA GLU A 166 -4.77 1.01 18.09
C GLU A 166 -5.05 2.50 18.33
N SER A 167 -4.80 2.98 19.56
CA SER A 167 -4.98 4.41 19.89
C SER A 167 -4.02 5.33 19.11
N ARG A 168 -2.88 4.81 18.66
CA ARG A 168 -1.88 5.54 17.87
C ARG A 168 -2.03 5.34 16.37
N CYS A 169 -2.89 4.43 15.93
CA CYS A 169 -3.08 4.15 14.52
C CYS A 169 -3.95 5.24 13.86
N PRO A 170 -3.41 6.04 12.90
CA PRO A 170 -4.19 7.09 12.24
C PRO A 170 -5.29 6.52 11.31
N TYR A 171 -5.26 5.23 11.07
CA TYR A 171 -6.24 4.51 10.24
C TYR A 171 -7.24 3.70 11.06
N HIS A 172 -7.20 3.80 12.39
CA HIS A 172 -8.10 3.13 13.31
C HIS A 172 -8.21 1.61 13.09
N LEU A 173 -7.09 0.98 12.71
CA LEU A 173 -7.06 -0.46 12.47
C LEU A 173 -7.28 -1.25 13.77
N PRO A 174 -8.05 -2.34 13.73
CA PRO A 174 -8.23 -3.24 14.86
C PRO A 174 -6.98 -4.15 15.01
N ILE A 175 -5.85 -3.54 15.38
CA ILE A 175 -4.52 -4.17 15.34
C ILE A 175 -4.46 -5.44 16.18
N ARG A 176 -5.14 -5.49 17.32
CA ARG A 176 -5.15 -6.67 18.18
C ARG A 176 -5.83 -7.87 17.51
N SER A 177 -6.97 -7.65 16.86
CA SER A 177 -7.65 -8.68 16.07
C SER A 177 -6.80 -9.14 14.91
N MET A 178 -6.23 -8.19 14.16
CA MET A 178 -5.35 -8.47 13.03
C MET A 178 -4.09 -9.27 13.44
N LEU A 179 -3.52 -8.99 14.62
CA LEU A 179 -2.38 -9.76 15.14
C LEU A 179 -2.79 -11.19 15.47
N LYS A 180 -3.98 -11.37 16.07
CA LYS A 180 -4.51 -12.71 16.36
C LYS A 180 -4.73 -13.52 15.08
N GLU A 181 -5.35 -12.92 14.06
CA GLU A 181 -5.55 -13.56 12.76
C GLU A 181 -4.20 -13.90 12.09
N ALA A 182 -3.21 -12.99 12.19
CA ALA A 182 -1.88 -13.26 11.66
C ALA A 182 -1.21 -14.43 12.39
N ALA A 183 -1.32 -14.53 13.72
CA ALA A 183 -0.80 -15.65 14.49
C ALA A 183 -1.41 -16.98 14.02
N GLU A 184 -2.73 -17.04 13.87
CA GLU A 184 -3.45 -18.22 13.36
C GLU A 184 -2.96 -18.63 11.97
N LYS A 185 -2.76 -17.67 11.04
CA LYS A 185 -2.26 -17.94 9.69
C LYS A 185 -0.80 -18.45 9.69
N PHE A 186 0.00 -18.05 10.66
CA PHE A 186 1.38 -18.55 10.81
C PHE A 186 1.44 -19.86 11.60
N GLY A 187 0.33 -20.32 12.19
CA GLY A 187 0.23 -21.58 12.91
C GLY A 187 0.63 -21.49 14.39
N GLU A 188 0.35 -20.35 15.02
CA GLU A 188 0.58 -20.08 16.45
C GLU A 188 -0.71 -20.09 17.28
#